data_a9c31b9231ce3de4b0b3833ff9b29900
#
_entry.id   a9c31b9231ce3de4b0b3833ff9b29900
#
_cell.length_a   1.000
_cell.length_b   1.000
_cell.length_c   1.000
_cell.angle_alpha   90.00
_cell.angle_beta   90.00
_cell.angle_gamma   90.00
#
_symmetry.space_group_name_H-M   'P 1'
#
loop_
_entity.id
_entity.type
_entity.pdbx_description
1 polymer ?
#
loop_
_entity_poly.entity_id
_entity_poly.type
_entity_poly.pdbx_seq_one_letter_code
_entity_poly.pdbx_strand_id
1 'polypeptide(L)'
;MPSMEVALLNGERAAAAPGLKGECQLCGKPAQAKCGPILRWHWAHAGQRHCDPWMENEGPWHRAWKALFPFEWQEVAAHDAKGEKHIADVKRPDGMVIELQNSPMSIEEMESREAFYGERMVWIVNAEKFRSQITIQEALPNPQADFVADLIFVQPVPDPRTNNVVILGDGQSLMFFRRSDVWPDGKPTYQLHSGRSLGDLVVQNYVGHHLCVWLKPREVWKRANRLVVFDFGGEAMWEACHYGADRLFCVRRVSKSKLIQSLLDGKEPAL
;
A
#
# COMPACT_ATOMS: atom_id res chain seq x y z
N MET A 1 6.16 -4.51 -22.84
CA MET A 1 4.94 -3.80 -23.28
C MET A 1 3.85 -4.19 -22.32
N PRO A 2 3.03 -3.26 -21.85
CA PRO A 2 1.87 -3.61 -21.03
C PRO A 2 1.01 -4.60 -21.80
N SER A 3 0.61 -5.64 -21.12
CA SER A 3 -0.16 -6.77 -21.70
C SER A 3 -1.45 -6.92 -20.89
N MET A 4 -2.56 -7.14 -21.57
CA MET A 4 -3.84 -7.48 -20.93
C MET A 4 -3.91 -8.99 -20.75
N GLU A 5 -4.30 -9.47 -19.58
CA GLU A 5 -4.57 -10.89 -19.37
C GLU A 5 -6.00 -11.23 -19.79
N VAL A 6 -6.90 -10.25 -19.81
CA VAL A 6 -8.33 -10.41 -20.11
C VAL A 6 -8.74 -9.53 -21.28
N ALA A 7 -9.49 -10.11 -22.24
CA ALA A 7 -10.21 -9.37 -23.28
C ALA A 7 -11.63 -9.94 -23.43
N LEU A 8 -12.46 -9.30 -24.23
CA LEU A 8 -13.81 -9.77 -24.53
C LEU A 8 -13.77 -10.65 -25.79
N LEU A 9 -14.29 -11.85 -25.69
CA LEU A 9 -14.55 -12.77 -26.78
C LEU A 9 -16.06 -12.97 -26.89
N ASN A 10 -16.66 -12.45 -27.95
CA ASN A 10 -18.13 -12.44 -28.14
C ASN A 10 -18.89 -11.79 -26.96
N GLY A 11 -18.30 -10.75 -26.34
CA GLY A 11 -18.86 -10.05 -25.20
C GLY A 11 -18.54 -10.65 -23.84
N GLU A 12 -17.96 -11.84 -23.78
CA GLU A 12 -17.58 -12.52 -22.53
C GLU A 12 -16.09 -12.35 -22.23
N ARG A 13 -15.73 -12.26 -20.96
CA ARG A 13 -14.35 -12.12 -20.52
C ARG A 13 -13.58 -13.41 -20.73
N ALA A 14 -12.45 -13.35 -21.39
CA ALA A 14 -11.64 -14.51 -21.73
C ALA A 14 -10.14 -14.25 -21.54
N ALA A 15 -9.44 -15.27 -21.06
CA ALA A 15 -7.98 -15.32 -21.09
C ALA A 15 -7.47 -15.58 -22.51
N ALA A 16 -6.21 -15.16 -22.79
CA ALA A 16 -5.61 -15.41 -24.09
C ALA A 16 -5.41 -16.89 -24.37
N ALA A 17 -5.81 -17.35 -25.56
CA ALA A 17 -5.54 -18.70 -26.06
C ALA A 17 -5.15 -18.64 -27.55
N PRO A 18 -4.41 -19.65 -28.08
CA PRO A 18 -3.91 -19.62 -29.45
C PRO A 18 -5.00 -19.37 -30.50
N GLY A 19 -4.73 -18.42 -31.39
CA GLY A 19 -5.62 -18.10 -32.52
C GLY A 19 -6.82 -17.22 -32.17
N LEU A 20 -7.08 -16.91 -30.90
CA LEU A 20 -8.20 -16.08 -30.51
C LEU A 20 -8.01 -14.60 -30.95
N LYS A 21 -9.11 -14.01 -31.35
CA LYS A 21 -9.27 -12.57 -31.61
C LYS A 21 -10.49 -12.11 -30.81
N GLY A 22 -10.32 -11.02 -30.10
CA GLY A 22 -11.35 -10.43 -29.24
C GLY A 22 -11.31 -8.93 -29.28
N GLU A 23 -11.91 -8.30 -28.29
CA GLU A 23 -11.97 -6.85 -28.12
C GLU A 23 -11.45 -6.43 -26.75
N CYS A 24 -10.76 -5.29 -26.70
CA CYS A 24 -10.34 -4.71 -25.43
C CYS A 24 -11.58 -4.29 -24.62
N GLN A 25 -11.68 -4.74 -23.39
CA GLN A 25 -12.79 -4.42 -22.49
C GLN A 25 -12.91 -2.93 -22.17
N LEU A 26 -11.82 -2.15 -22.33
CA LEU A 26 -11.80 -0.73 -22.03
C LEU A 26 -12.18 0.14 -23.23
N CYS A 27 -11.54 -0.09 -24.41
CA CYS A 27 -11.70 0.78 -25.56
C CYS A 27 -12.50 0.16 -26.72
N GLY A 28 -12.92 -1.11 -26.61
CA GLY A 28 -13.66 -1.83 -27.65
C GLY A 28 -12.86 -2.15 -28.92
N LYS A 29 -11.57 -1.76 -28.99
CA LYS A 29 -10.75 -2.00 -30.19
C LYS A 29 -10.32 -3.46 -30.27
N PRO A 30 -10.07 -3.97 -31.51
CA PRO A 30 -9.63 -5.34 -31.71
C PRO A 30 -8.36 -5.68 -30.91
N ALA A 31 -8.40 -6.82 -30.26
CA ALA A 31 -7.30 -7.43 -29.52
C ALA A 31 -6.98 -8.82 -30.08
N GLN A 32 -5.71 -9.19 -30.08
CA GLN A 32 -5.22 -10.48 -30.55
C GLN A 32 -4.49 -11.21 -29.43
N ALA A 33 -4.80 -12.48 -29.24
CA ALA A 33 -4.08 -13.33 -28.32
C ALA A 33 -2.64 -13.58 -28.81
N LYS A 34 -1.66 -13.35 -27.96
CA LYS A 34 -0.23 -13.61 -28.16
C LYS A 34 0.16 -14.80 -27.32
N CYS A 35 0.29 -15.97 -27.96
CA CYS A 35 0.49 -17.25 -27.30
C CYS A 35 1.75 -17.93 -27.79
N GLY A 36 2.88 -17.22 -27.75
CA GLY A 36 4.20 -17.77 -28.10
C GLY A 36 4.83 -18.60 -26.96
N PRO A 37 5.92 -19.34 -27.26
CA PRO A 37 6.61 -20.21 -26.29
C PRO A 37 7.49 -19.44 -25.30
N ILE A 38 7.84 -18.19 -25.58
CA ILE A 38 8.82 -17.40 -24.80
C ILE A 38 8.12 -16.47 -23.81
N LEU A 39 7.07 -15.79 -24.28
CA LEU A 39 6.31 -14.85 -23.44
C LEU A 39 5.03 -15.53 -22.96
N ARG A 40 4.62 -15.16 -21.72
CA ARG A 40 3.31 -15.55 -21.22
C ARG A 40 2.21 -15.14 -22.20
N TRP A 41 1.21 -15.96 -22.32
CA TRP A 41 0.05 -15.69 -23.14
C TRP A 41 -0.69 -14.46 -22.63
N HIS A 42 -0.98 -13.52 -23.51
CA HIS A 42 -1.64 -12.26 -23.22
C HIS A 42 -2.38 -11.72 -24.42
N TRP A 43 -3.27 -10.79 -24.18
CA TRP A 43 -3.92 -10.03 -25.25
C TRP A 43 -3.12 -8.77 -25.57
N ALA A 44 -3.05 -8.41 -26.84
CA ALA A 44 -2.45 -7.19 -27.33
C ALA A 44 -3.38 -6.49 -28.33
N HIS A 45 -3.44 -5.18 -28.29
CA HIS A 45 -4.17 -4.41 -29.29
C HIS A 45 -3.60 -4.63 -30.69
N ALA A 46 -4.48 -4.75 -31.68
CA ALA A 46 -4.09 -4.75 -33.09
C ALA A 46 -3.83 -3.30 -33.53
N GLY A 47 -2.55 -2.93 -33.71
CA GLY A 47 -2.15 -1.62 -34.25
C GLY A 47 -2.07 -0.44 -33.26
N GLN A 48 -2.34 -0.64 -31.96
CA GLN A 48 -2.22 0.40 -30.92
C GLN A 48 -1.47 -0.16 -29.70
N ARG A 49 -0.65 0.69 -29.04
CA ARG A 49 0.14 0.19 -27.91
C ARG A 49 -0.60 0.15 -26.57
N HIS A 50 -1.36 1.20 -26.25
CA HIS A 50 -2.07 1.32 -24.97
C HIS A 50 -3.37 2.09 -25.14
N CYS A 51 -4.36 1.78 -24.33
CA CYS A 51 -5.59 2.56 -24.21
C CYS A 51 -5.84 3.02 -22.77
N ASP A 52 -5.08 2.51 -21.82
CA ASP A 52 -5.07 2.92 -20.42
C ASP A 52 -3.67 3.44 -20.05
N PRO A 53 -3.53 4.73 -19.69
CA PRO A 53 -2.24 5.30 -19.30
C PRO A 53 -1.70 4.72 -18.00
N TRP A 54 -2.55 4.12 -17.15
CA TRP A 54 -2.17 3.54 -15.87
C TRP A 54 -1.68 2.09 -15.97
N MET A 55 -1.82 1.47 -17.14
CA MET A 55 -1.43 0.08 -17.33
C MET A 55 0.08 -0.11 -17.20
N GLU A 56 0.49 -0.95 -16.30
CA GLU A 56 1.88 -1.33 -16.06
C GLU A 56 2.26 -2.68 -16.67
N ASN A 57 3.57 -2.94 -16.77
CA ASN A 57 4.07 -4.28 -17.10
C ASN A 57 3.96 -5.19 -15.89
N GLU A 58 3.18 -6.23 -15.99
CA GLU A 58 2.96 -7.16 -14.91
C GLU A 58 4.16 -8.11 -14.70
N GLY A 59 4.81 -7.97 -13.57
CA GLY A 59 5.83 -8.89 -13.09
C GLY A 59 5.27 -10.12 -12.39
N PRO A 60 6.14 -11.07 -11.99
CA PRO A 60 5.70 -12.28 -11.26
C PRO A 60 4.95 -11.98 -9.97
N TRP A 61 5.38 -10.95 -9.21
CA TRP A 61 4.74 -10.51 -7.97
C TRP A 61 3.30 -10.05 -8.21
N HIS A 62 3.08 -9.19 -9.21
CA HIS A 62 1.78 -8.65 -9.55
C HIS A 62 0.78 -9.76 -9.88
N ARG A 63 1.19 -10.69 -10.75
CA ARG A 63 0.37 -11.85 -11.12
C ARG A 63 0.09 -12.78 -9.97
N ALA A 64 1.09 -13.03 -9.11
CA ALA A 64 0.89 -13.87 -7.92
C ALA A 64 -0.17 -13.28 -7.00
N TRP A 65 -0.22 -11.96 -6.85
CA TRP A 65 -1.28 -11.29 -6.10
C TRP A 65 -2.64 -11.41 -6.79
N LYS A 66 -2.74 -11.13 -8.10
CA LYS A 66 -4.01 -11.27 -8.84
C LYS A 66 -4.56 -12.68 -8.76
N ALA A 67 -3.70 -13.69 -8.83
CA ALA A 67 -4.10 -15.11 -8.77
C ALA A 67 -4.72 -15.53 -7.41
N LEU A 68 -4.62 -14.71 -6.37
CA LEU A 68 -5.29 -14.95 -5.08
C LEU A 68 -6.81 -14.64 -5.13
N PHE A 69 -7.26 -13.94 -6.18
CA PHE A 69 -8.64 -13.51 -6.33
C PHE A 69 -9.33 -14.23 -7.51
N PRO A 70 -10.66 -14.35 -7.49
CA PRO A 70 -11.42 -14.93 -8.60
C PRO A 70 -11.11 -14.25 -9.94
N PHE A 71 -11.10 -15.01 -11.02
CA PHE A 71 -10.82 -14.49 -12.38
C PHE A 71 -11.78 -13.33 -12.77
N GLU A 72 -13.02 -13.42 -12.32
CA GLU A 72 -14.06 -12.42 -12.59
C GLU A 72 -13.75 -11.05 -11.95
N TRP A 73 -12.89 -11.03 -10.92
CA TRP A 73 -12.49 -9.80 -10.24
C TRP A 73 -11.19 -9.18 -10.81
N GLN A 74 -10.41 -9.96 -11.59
CA GLN A 74 -9.13 -9.53 -12.12
C GLN A 74 -9.30 -8.67 -13.37
N GLU A 75 -8.51 -7.60 -13.53
CA GLU A 75 -8.52 -6.70 -14.70
C GLU A 75 -9.94 -6.24 -15.09
N VAL A 76 -10.66 -5.64 -14.18
CA VAL A 76 -12.03 -5.19 -14.44
C VAL A 76 -12.04 -3.75 -14.93
N ALA A 77 -12.63 -3.49 -16.09
CA ALA A 77 -12.85 -2.14 -16.59
C ALA A 77 -13.77 -1.37 -15.63
N ALA A 78 -13.32 -0.21 -15.18
CA ALA A 78 -14.03 0.73 -14.33
C ALA A 78 -14.30 2.02 -15.10
N HIS A 79 -15.41 2.67 -14.78
CA HIS A 79 -15.83 3.93 -15.39
C HIS A 79 -16.26 4.87 -14.29
N ASP A 80 -15.88 6.12 -14.39
CA ASP A 80 -16.37 7.17 -13.50
C ASP A 80 -17.63 7.86 -14.08
N ALA A 81 -18.20 8.77 -13.32
CA ALA A 81 -19.38 9.53 -13.73
C ALA A 81 -19.09 10.52 -14.89
N LYS A 82 -17.81 10.82 -15.17
CA LYS A 82 -17.39 11.73 -16.25
C LYS A 82 -17.08 10.97 -17.53
N GLY A 83 -17.13 9.62 -17.50
CA GLY A 83 -16.82 8.77 -18.65
C GLY A 83 -15.34 8.43 -18.79
N GLU A 84 -14.50 8.78 -17.80
CA GLU A 84 -13.13 8.29 -17.70
C GLU A 84 -13.12 6.78 -17.45
N LYS A 85 -12.11 6.07 -17.96
CA LYS A 85 -12.11 4.61 -18.00
C LYS A 85 -10.71 4.09 -17.68
N HIS A 86 -10.63 3.17 -16.71
CA HIS A 86 -9.40 2.47 -16.36
C HIS A 86 -9.66 0.99 -16.05
N ILE A 87 -8.61 0.19 -16.10
CA ILE A 87 -8.67 -1.23 -15.72
C ILE A 87 -8.09 -1.36 -14.31
N ALA A 88 -8.96 -1.71 -13.36
CA ALA A 88 -8.54 -2.05 -12.00
C ALA A 88 -7.82 -3.41 -11.98
N ASP A 89 -6.73 -3.56 -11.25
CA ASP A 89 -6.02 -4.83 -11.11
C ASP A 89 -6.93 -5.91 -10.56
N VAL A 90 -7.65 -5.60 -9.48
CA VAL A 90 -8.69 -6.43 -8.90
C VAL A 90 -9.86 -5.55 -8.48
N LYS A 91 -11.08 -5.89 -8.91
CA LYS A 91 -12.30 -5.21 -8.50
C LYS A 91 -13.36 -6.22 -8.07
N ARG A 92 -13.79 -6.12 -6.83
CA ARG A 92 -14.84 -6.93 -6.24
C ARG A 92 -16.23 -6.53 -6.78
N PRO A 93 -17.22 -7.44 -6.74
CA PRO A 93 -18.60 -7.14 -7.16
C PRO A 93 -19.26 -6.00 -6.36
N ASP A 94 -18.84 -5.79 -5.11
CA ASP A 94 -19.34 -4.72 -4.24
C ASP A 94 -18.64 -3.37 -4.47
N GLY A 95 -17.74 -3.30 -5.44
CA GLY A 95 -17.04 -2.09 -5.86
C GLY A 95 -15.71 -1.82 -5.18
N MET A 96 -15.26 -2.65 -4.21
CA MET A 96 -13.91 -2.52 -3.63
C MET A 96 -12.85 -2.76 -4.70
N VAL A 97 -11.88 -1.86 -4.79
CA VAL A 97 -10.74 -1.94 -5.72
C VAL A 97 -9.46 -2.26 -4.94
N ILE A 98 -8.66 -3.15 -5.48
CA ILE A 98 -7.32 -3.48 -4.97
C ILE A 98 -6.34 -3.21 -6.10
N GLU A 99 -5.50 -2.21 -5.92
CA GLU A 99 -4.43 -1.83 -6.86
C GLU A 99 -3.10 -2.40 -6.38
N LEU A 100 -2.39 -3.03 -7.28
CA LEU A 100 -1.14 -3.76 -7.04
C LEU A 100 0.05 -2.99 -7.58
N GLN A 101 0.65 -2.14 -6.77
CA GLN A 101 1.69 -1.23 -7.21
C GLN A 101 3.09 -1.83 -7.13
N ASN A 102 3.74 -1.97 -8.27
CA ASN A 102 5.07 -2.56 -8.38
C ASN A 102 6.14 -1.61 -8.93
N SER A 103 5.77 -0.52 -9.59
CA SER A 103 6.68 0.50 -10.13
C SER A 103 6.62 1.82 -9.35
N PRO A 104 7.58 2.73 -9.53
CA PRO A 104 7.47 4.09 -9.01
C PRO A 104 6.25 4.80 -9.60
N MET A 105 5.56 5.57 -8.78
CA MET A 105 4.39 6.36 -9.14
C MET A 105 4.58 7.80 -8.66
N SER A 106 4.06 8.78 -9.40
CA SER A 106 4.02 10.16 -8.95
C SER A 106 2.88 10.39 -7.95
N ILE A 107 2.96 11.51 -7.22
CA ILE A 107 1.88 11.89 -6.29
C ILE A 107 0.61 12.20 -7.08
N GLU A 108 0.74 12.92 -8.18
CA GLU A 108 -0.37 13.31 -9.05
C GLU A 108 -1.11 12.09 -9.62
N GLU A 109 -0.36 11.07 -10.03
CA GLU A 109 -0.96 9.82 -10.52
C GLU A 109 -1.68 9.06 -9.40
N MET A 110 -1.08 8.97 -8.23
CA MET A 110 -1.70 8.34 -7.05
C MET A 110 -3.01 9.06 -6.68
N GLU A 111 -2.98 10.40 -6.59
CA GLU A 111 -4.15 11.22 -6.28
C GLU A 111 -5.25 11.06 -7.35
N SER A 112 -4.87 10.98 -8.63
CA SER A 112 -5.81 10.74 -9.74
C SER A 112 -6.48 9.39 -9.63
N ARG A 113 -5.73 8.31 -9.34
CA ARG A 113 -6.28 6.96 -9.15
C ARG A 113 -7.20 6.89 -7.93
N GLU A 114 -6.81 7.49 -6.81
CA GLU A 114 -7.65 7.55 -5.60
C GLU A 114 -8.94 8.35 -5.82
N ALA A 115 -8.88 9.44 -6.60
CA ALA A 115 -10.07 10.21 -6.95
C ALA A 115 -11.01 9.43 -7.87
N PHE A 116 -10.46 8.68 -8.83
CA PHE A 116 -11.22 7.87 -9.78
C PHE A 116 -11.94 6.68 -9.10
N TYR A 117 -11.22 5.90 -8.29
CA TYR A 117 -11.78 4.72 -7.64
C TYR A 117 -12.56 5.03 -6.36
N GLY A 118 -12.33 6.20 -5.77
CA GLY A 118 -13.04 6.66 -4.58
C GLY A 118 -12.54 6.03 -3.27
N GLU A 119 -13.42 5.98 -2.27
CA GLU A 119 -13.02 5.58 -0.90
C GLU A 119 -12.79 4.08 -0.74
N ARG A 120 -13.42 3.27 -1.56
CA ARG A 120 -13.33 1.81 -1.49
C ARG A 120 -12.17 1.27 -2.33
N MET A 121 -10.96 1.66 -1.93
CA MET A 121 -9.72 1.31 -2.60
C MET A 121 -8.63 0.94 -1.60
N VAL A 122 -7.81 -0.03 -1.96
CA VAL A 122 -6.64 -0.48 -1.20
C VAL A 122 -5.44 -0.55 -2.14
N TRP A 123 -4.32 0.00 -1.69
CA TRP A 123 -3.03 -0.16 -2.32
C TRP A 123 -2.27 -1.33 -1.69
N ILE A 124 -1.89 -2.31 -2.49
CA ILE A 124 -0.89 -3.32 -2.12
C ILE A 124 0.40 -2.96 -2.86
N VAL A 125 1.43 -2.62 -2.12
CA VAL A 125 2.69 -2.09 -2.69
C VAL A 125 3.80 -3.12 -2.55
N ASN A 126 4.46 -3.47 -3.66
CA ASN A 126 5.68 -4.29 -3.60
C ASN A 126 6.80 -3.49 -2.95
N ALA A 127 7.03 -3.73 -1.68
CA ALA A 127 8.01 -3.03 -0.87
C ALA A 127 9.39 -3.71 -0.85
N GLU A 128 9.54 -4.90 -1.42
CA GLU A 128 10.84 -5.58 -1.51
C GLU A 128 11.89 -4.70 -2.18
N LYS A 129 11.50 -3.92 -3.18
CA LYS A 129 12.39 -3.02 -3.94
C LYS A 129 13.01 -1.90 -3.11
N PHE A 130 12.43 -1.56 -1.97
CA PHE A 130 12.96 -0.55 -1.06
C PHE A 130 13.11 -1.05 0.38
N ARG A 131 13.09 -2.37 0.57
CA ARG A 131 13.25 -3.00 1.90
C ARG A 131 14.50 -2.53 2.64
N SER A 132 15.62 -2.36 1.95
CA SER A 132 16.88 -1.89 2.54
C SER A 132 16.85 -0.42 2.97
N GLN A 133 15.82 0.32 2.58
CA GLN A 133 15.67 1.74 2.90
C GLN A 133 14.71 2.00 4.06
N ILE A 134 13.97 0.98 4.50
CA ILE A 134 13.02 1.07 5.60
C ILE A 134 13.43 0.15 6.74
N THR A 135 13.50 0.69 7.93
CA THR A 135 13.77 -0.06 9.15
C THR A 135 12.57 0.03 10.07
N ILE A 136 11.94 -1.10 10.35
CA ILE A 136 10.86 -1.21 11.32
C ILE A 136 11.53 -1.36 12.68
N GLN A 137 11.15 -0.50 13.61
CA GLN A 137 11.79 -0.36 14.91
C GLN A 137 10.86 -0.77 16.04
N GLU A 138 10.99 -0.13 17.20
CA GLU A 138 10.28 -0.48 18.42
C GLU A 138 8.76 -0.42 18.22
N ALA A 139 8.08 -1.29 19.00
CA ALA A 139 6.64 -1.28 19.09
C ALA A 139 6.12 0.01 19.73
N LEU A 140 5.01 0.50 19.21
CA LEU A 140 4.25 1.59 19.78
C LEU A 140 2.99 1.05 20.47
N PRO A 141 2.50 1.69 21.52
CA PRO A 141 1.25 1.30 22.17
C PRO A 141 0.04 1.52 21.23
N ASN A 142 -1.13 1.06 21.62
CA ASN A 142 -2.37 1.41 20.94
C ASN A 142 -2.57 2.94 20.93
N PRO A 143 -2.72 3.57 19.74
CA PRO A 143 -2.93 5.03 19.67
C PRO A 143 -4.21 5.51 20.37
N GLN A 144 -5.14 4.62 20.66
CA GLN A 144 -6.38 4.89 21.41
C GLN A 144 -6.26 4.71 22.93
N ALA A 145 -5.10 4.31 23.44
CA ALA A 145 -4.91 4.18 24.87
C ALA A 145 -4.80 5.57 25.53
N ASP A 146 -5.52 5.78 26.64
CA ASP A 146 -5.67 7.09 27.31
C ASP A 146 -4.34 7.79 27.57
N PHE A 147 -3.34 7.05 28.04
CA PHE A 147 -2.03 7.63 28.35
C PHE A 147 -1.28 8.15 27.11
N VAL A 148 -1.62 7.68 25.91
CA VAL A 148 -0.99 8.10 24.64
C VAL A 148 -1.34 9.57 24.32
N ALA A 149 -2.47 10.06 24.80
CA ALA A 149 -2.86 11.46 24.62
C ALA A 149 -1.85 12.45 25.23
N ASP A 150 -1.11 12.02 26.27
CA ASP A 150 -0.05 12.81 26.93
C ASP A 150 1.29 12.76 26.17
N LEU A 151 1.46 11.83 25.22
CA LEU A 151 2.76 11.56 24.59
C LEU A 151 2.88 12.23 23.22
N ILE A 152 4.06 12.79 22.95
CA ILE A 152 4.48 13.28 21.64
C ILE A 152 5.72 12.49 21.25
N PHE A 153 5.56 11.53 20.35
CA PHE A 153 6.68 10.71 19.89
C PHE A 153 7.56 11.47 18.90
N VAL A 154 8.87 11.34 19.06
CA VAL A 154 9.84 11.93 18.15
C VAL A 154 10.03 11.05 16.93
N GLN A 155 9.84 11.62 15.74
CA GLN A 155 10.13 10.93 14.48
C GLN A 155 11.64 10.70 14.37
N PRO A 156 12.13 9.45 14.31
CA PRO A 156 13.53 9.21 14.05
C PRO A 156 13.89 9.65 12.63
N VAL A 157 15.00 10.34 12.51
CA VAL A 157 15.53 10.81 11.23
C VAL A 157 16.84 10.12 10.90
N PRO A 158 17.13 9.85 9.63
CA PRO A 158 18.45 9.37 9.23
C PRO A 158 19.52 10.43 9.46
N ASP A 159 20.70 10.02 9.90
CA ASP A 159 21.89 10.89 9.85
C ASP A 159 22.26 11.11 8.36
N PRO A 160 22.25 12.35 7.88
CA PRO A 160 22.52 12.64 6.48
C PRO A 160 23.94 12.26 6.04
N ARG A 161 24.88 12.05 6.97
CA ARG A 161 26.27 11.67 6.70
C ARG A 161 26.46 10.17 6.58
N THR A 162 25.77 9.40 7.39
CA THR A 162 25.97 7.95 7.50
C THR A 162 24.83 7.13 6.93
N ASN A 163 23.67 7.73 6.66
CA ASN A 163 22.39 7.06 6.36
C ASN A 163 21.94 6.09 7.47
N ASN A 164 22.53 6.16 8.65
CA ASN A 164 22.09 5.41 9.81
C ASN A 164 21.04 6.21 10.57
N VAL A 165 20.22 5.52 11.35
CA VAL A 165 19.29 6.18 12.27
C VAL A 165 20.08 6.88 13.36
N VAL A 166 19.76 8.15 13.63
CA VAL A 166 20.28 8.81 14.81
C VAL A 166 19.67 8.14 16.04
N ILE A 167 20.52 7.45 16.79
CA ILE A 167 20.16 6.85 18.07
C ILE A 167 20.49 7.89 19.15
N LEU A 168 19.47 8.33 19.88
CA LEU A 168 19.62 9.30 20.95
C LEU A 168 19.81 8.57 22.29
N GLY A 169 20.77 9.03 23.08
CA GLY A 169 20.94 8.60 24.46
C GLY A 169 21.41 7.16 24.65
N ASP A 170 20.53 6.31 25.14
CA ASP A 170 20.80 4.93 25.59
C ASP A 170 20.73 3.84 24.50
N GLY A 171 20.81 4.23 23.25
CA GLY A 171 20.78 3.29 22.12
C GLY A 171 19.37 2.92 21.63
N GLN A 172 18.33 3.61 22.07
CA GLN A 172 16.96 3.44 21.57
C GLN A 172 16.59 4.54 20.59
N SER A 173 15.75 4.19 19.61
CA SER A 173 15.20 5.16 18.65
C SER A 173 13.85 5.72 19.11
N LEU A 174 13.13 5.05 20.03
CA LEU A 174 11.88 5.55 20.54
C LEU A 174 12.12 6.57 21.66
N MET A 175 11.85 7.83 21.33
CA MET A 175 11.93 8.97 22.24
C MET A 175 10.60 9.73 22.20
N PHE A 176 10.24 10.38 23.32
CA PHE A 176 9.01 11.13 23.40
C PHE A 176 9.11 12.31 24.40
N PHE A 177 8.20 13.26 24.26
CA PHE A 177 7.91 14.31 25.24
C PHE A 177 6.56 14.01 25.89
N ARG A 178 6.34 14.53 27.10
CA ARG A 178 5.03 14.55 27.74
C ARG A 178 4.40 15.92 27.66
N ARG A 179 3.12 16.01 27.32
CA ARG A 179 2.36 17.25 27.36
C ARG A 179 2.14 17.73 28.79
N SER A 180 2.11 16.79 29.73
CA SER A 180 1.96 17.05 31.17
C SER A 180 3.24 17.55 31.85
N ASP A 181 4.40 17.48 31.20
CA ASP A 181 5.64 17.99 31.77
C ASP A 181 5.61 19.53 31.77
N VAL A 182 5.65 20.10 32.97
CA VAL A 182 5.63 21.56 33.18
C VAL A 182 6.73 21.97 34.16
N TRP A 183 7.24 23.18 34.01
CA TRP A 183 8.09 23.81 34.98
C TRP A 183 7.32 24.13 36.28
N PRO A 184 8.01 24.39 37.41
CA PRO A 184 7.34 24.77 38.68
C PRO A 184 6.45 26.01 38.56
N ASP A 185 6.70 26.88 37.56
CA ASP A 185 5.86 28.04 37.24
C ASP A 185 4.67 27.73 36.33
N GLY A 186 4.44 26.44 36.02
CA GLY A 186 3.33 25.96 35.19
C GLY A 186 3.55 26.08 33.68
N LYS A 187 4.74 26.56 33.23
CA LYS A 187 5.02 26.59 31.79
C LYS A 187 5.41 25.23 31.26
N PRO A 188 5.03 24.87 30.00
CA PRO A 188 5.46 23.64 29.36
C PRO A 188 6.97 23.45 29.37
N THR A 189 7.45 22.25 29.65
CA THR A 189 8.85 21.85 29.48
C THR A 189 8.97 20.85 28.33
N TYR A 190 10.15 20.78 27.74
CA TYR A 190 10.45 19.85 26.64
C TYR A 190 11.46 18.79 27.11
N GLN A 191 11.13 18.10 28.22
CA GLN A 191 11.95 17.03 28.72
C GLN A 191 11.84 15.81 27.78
N LEU A 192 12.98 15.37 27.24
CA LEU A 192 13.03 14.19 26.38
C LEU A 192 13.10 12.92 27.22
N HIS A 193 12.16 12.00 26.98
CA HIS A 193 12.07 10.72 27.69
C HIS A 193 12.45 9.56 26.75
N SER A 194 13.04 8.52 27.34
CA SER A 194 13.33 7.27 26.63
C SER A 194 12.09 6.36 26.56
N GLY A 195 11.88 5.72 25.43
CA GLY A 195 10.81 4.74 25.22
C GLY A 195 10.87 3.54 26.18
N ARG A 196 12.02 3.26 26.79
CA ARG A 196 12.16 2.20 27.82
C ARG A 196 11.20 2.42 28.99
N SER A 197 10.92 3.65 29.36
CA SER A 197 9.99 3.96 30.44
C SER A 197 8.55 3.57 30.15
N LEU A 198 8.23 3.27 28.87
CA LEU A 198 6.90 2.83 28.42
C LEU A 198 6.82 1.32 28.22
N GLY A 199 7.88 0.55 28.44
CA GLY A 199 7.98 -0.85 28.04
C GLY A 199 6.77 -1.71 28.43
N ASP A 200 6.37 -1.71 29.71
CA ASP A 200 5.22 -2.47 30.19
C ASP A 200 3.89 -1.96 29.57
N LEU A 201 3.73 -0.64 29.45
CA LEU A 201 2.54 -0.03 28.87
C LEU A 201 2.42 -0.38 27.37
N VAL A 202 3.54 -0.39 26.65
CA VAL A 202 3.57 -0.81 25.24
C VAL A 202 3.16 -2.26 25.11
N VAL A 203 3.73 -3.17 25.91
CA VAL A 203 3.41 -4.60 25.87
C VAL A 203 1.93 -4.85 26.14
N GLN A 204 1.35 -4.19 27.15
CA GLN A 204 -0.04 -4.36 27.55
C GLN A 204 -1.03 -3.78 26.52
N ASN A 205 -0.61 -2.78 25.75
CA ASN A 205 -1.47 -2.05 24.82
C ASN A 205 -1.03 -2.20 23.35
N TYR A 206 -0.26 -3.24 23.01
CA TYR A 206 0.21 -3.44 21.66
C TYR A 206 -0.89 -3.94 20.72
N VAL A 207 -1.07 -3.23 19.60
CA VAL A 207 -2.03 -3.58 18.53
C VAL A 207 -1.38 -3.56 17.13
N GLY A 208 -0.08 -3.79 17.08
CA GLY A 208 0.66 -3.95 15.82
C GLY A 208 1.44 -2.72 15.36
N HIS A 209 1.31 -1.55 15.99
CA HIS A 209 2.02 -0.33 15.57
C HIS A 209 3.51 -0.39 15.89
N HIS A 210 4.31 0.09 14.95
CA HIS A 210 5.77 0.18 15.07
C HIS A 210 6.29 1.50 14.56
N LEU A 211 7.27 2.04 15.27
CA LEU A 211 8.07 3.12 14.76
C LEU A 211 8.82 2.65 13.52
N CYS A 212 8.97 3.50 12.51
CA CYS A 212 9.77 3.16 11.34
C CYS A 212 10.63 4.33 10.86
N VAL A 213 11.78 3.99 10.33
CA VAL A 213 12.67 4.94 9.67
C VAL A 213 12.72 4.59 8.19
N TRP A 214 12.49 5.58 7.35
CA TRP A 214 12.57 5.44 5.91
C TRP A 214 13.64 6.38 5.35
N LEU A 215 14.81 5.83 4.99
CA LEU A 215 16.01 6.60 4.59
C LEU A 215 15.77 7.45 3.33
N LYS A 216 15.03 6.93 2.36
CA LYS A 216 14.66 7.62 1.12
C LYS A 216 13.17 7.45 0.91
N PRO A 217 12.35 8.19 1.67
CA PRO A 217 10.93 7.98 1.68
C PRO A 217 10.33 8.23 0.30
N ARG A 218 9.45 7.35 -0.10
CA ARG A 218 8.57 7.56 -1.24
C ARG A 218 7.38 8.36 -0.74
N GLU A 219 7.45 9.67 -0.89
CA GLU A 219 6.46 10.61 -0.35
C GLU A 219 5.03 10.30 -0.84
N VAL A 220 4.89 9.69 -2.00
CA VAL A 220 3.59 9.23 -2.54
C VAL A 220 2.83 8.38 -1.51
N TRP A 221 3.49 7.44 -0.84
CA TRP A 221 2.85 6.55 0.12
C TRP A 221 2.57 7.18 1.49
N LYS A 222 3.27 8.27 1.82
CA LYS A 222 2.97 9.06 3.02
C LYS A 222 1.79 10.01 2.81
N ARG A 223 1.47 10.33 1.56
CA ARG A 223 0.39 11.25 1.18
C ARG A 223 -0.88 10.54 0.73
N ALA A 224 -0.81 9.25 0.46
CA ALA A 224 -1.98 8.47 0.08
C ALA A 224 -3.11 8.61 1.12
N ASN A 225 -4.33 8.81 0.64
CA ASN A 225 -5.52 8.93 1.47
C ASN A 225 -6.28 7.61 1.61
N ARG A 226 -5.85 6.60 0.87
CA ARG A 226 -6.41 5.25 0.93
C ARG A 226 -5.49 4.33 1.71
N LEU A 227 -6.01 3.18 2.11
CA LEU A 227 -5.22 2.16 2.78
C LEU A 227 -4.03 1.75 1.92
N VAL A 228 -2.82 1.85 2.48
CA VAL A 228 -1.58 1.40 1.83
C VAL A 228 -0.98 0.28 2.65
N VAL A 229 -0.74 -0.86 2.03
CA VAL A 229 -0.12 -2.02 2.69
C VAL A 229 1.14 -2.42 1.92
N PHE A 230 2.27 -2.40 2.60
CA PHE A 230 3.57 -2.82 2.08
C PHE A 230 3.76 -4.32 2.18
N ASP A 231 4.02 -4.97 1.05
CA ASP A 231 4.41 -6.39 0.96
C ASP A 231 5.93 -6.51 0.83
N PHE A 232 6.58 -7.01 1.86
CA PHE A 232 8.02 -7.32 1.89
C PHE A 232 8.32 -8.80 1.61
N GLY A 233 7.38 -9.54 1.00
CA GLY A 233 7.59 -10.94 0.58
C GLY A 233 7.41 -11.98 1.68
N GLY A 234 6.60 -11.71 2.71
CA GLY A 234 6.33 -12.64 3.81
C GLY A 234 4.87 -12.67 4.24
N GLU A 235 4.58 -13.39 5.32
CA GLU A 235 3.24 -13.40 5.94
C GLU A 235 2.95 -12.09 6.67
N ALA A 236 3.96 -11.43 7.23
CA ALA A 236 3.79 -10.11 7.81
C ALA A 236 3.84 -9.04 6.73
N MET A 237 2.73 -8.32 6.58
CA MET A 237 2.62 -7.10 5.80
C MET A 237 2.56 -5.89 6.73
N TRP A 238 2.69 -4.69 6.17
CA TRP A 238 2.81 -3.48 6.97
C TRP A 238 1.97 -2.35 6.39
N GLU A 239 0.93 -1.99 7.09
CA GLU A 239 0.13 -0.81 6.76
C GLU A 239 0.93 0.46 7.02
N ALA A 240 0.98 1.35 6.04
CA ALA A 240 1.47 2.71 6.24
C ALA A 240 0.40 3.54 6.95
N CYS A 241 0.72 4.09 8.11
CA CYS A 241 -0.25 4.84 8.89
C CYS A 241 0.37 6.04 9.59
N HIS A 242 -0.49 6.89 10.16
CA HIS A 242 -0.11 8.02 10.96
C HIS A 242 -0.61 7.81 12.38
N TYR A 243 0.32 7.90 13.33
CA TYR A 243 0.08 7.62 14.73
C TYR A 243 -0.23 8.90 15.51
N GLY A 244 -1.31 8.85 16.28
CA GLY A 244 -1.70 9.93 17.19
C GLY A 244 -2.05 11.26 16.50
N ALA A 245 -2.31 12.27 17.32
CA ALA A 245 -2.68 13.61 16.86
C ALA A 245 -1.54 14.31 16.11
N ASP A 246 -0.31 14.03 16.46
CA ASP A 246 0.90 14.63 15.87
C ASP A 246 1.26 13.99 14.51
N ARG A 247 0.49 12.99 14.05
CA ARG A 247 0.63 12.33 12.77
C ARG A 247 2.03 11.76 12.51
N LEU A 248 2.65 11.17 13.55
CA LEU A 248 3.90 10.44 13.41
C LEU A 248 3.73 9.35 12.34
N PHE A 249 4.56 9.35 11.29
CA PHE A 249 4.53 8.27 10.32
C PHE A 249 5.04 6.97 10.95
N CYS A 250 4.23 5.95 10.91
CA CYS A 250 4.54 4.63 11.47
C CYS A 250 4.02 3.53 10.55
N VAL A 251 4.26 2.29 10.92
CA VAL A 251 3.68 1.14 10.23
C VAL A 251 2.93 0.27 11.24
N ARG A 252 1.86 -0.38 10.78
CA ARG A 252 1.12 -1.37 11.57
C ARG A 252 1.25 -2.75 10.95
N ARG A 253 1.59 -3.74 11.76
CA ARG A 253 1.72 -5.12 11.32
C ARG A 253 0.35 -5.70 10.96
N VAL A 254 0.25 -6.29 9.78
CA VAL A 254 -0.94 -6.93 9.23
C VAL A 254 -0.61 -8.36 8.83
N SER A 255 -1.50 -9.31 9.08
CA SER A 255 -1.37 -10.68 8.56
C SER A 255 -1.83 -10.73 7.11
N LYS A 256 -0.97 -11.21 6.21
CA LYS A 256 -1.28 -11.37 4.79
C LYS A 256 -2.48 -12.28 4.57
N SER A 257 -2.49 -13.42 5.24
CA SER A 257 -3.58 -14.40 5.14
C SER A 257 -4.91 -13.83 5.62
N LYS A 258 -4.92 -13.09 6.74
CA LYS A 258 -6.14 -12.44 7.25
C LYS A 258 -6.64 -11.35 6.31
N LEU A 259 -5.73 -10.52 5.78
CA LEU A 259 -6.08 -9.48 4.82
C LEU A 259 -6.72 -10.09 3.56
N ILE A 260 -6.09 -11.10 2.96
CA ILE A 260 -6.61 -11.78 1.78
C ILE A 260 -7.99 -12.39 2.09
N GLN A 261 -8.14 -13.08 3.22
CA GLN A 261 -9.40 -13.70 3.60
C GLN A 261 -10.52 -12.66 3.77
N SER A 262 -10.24 -11.53 4.42
CA SER A 262 -11.25 -10.46 4.58
C SER A 262 -11.68 -9.88 3.23
N LEU A 263 -10.73 -9.70 2.30
CA LEU A 263 -11.02 -9.23 0.95
C LEU A 263 -11.86 -10.24 0.16
N LEU A 264 -11.58 -11.55 0.28
CA LEU A 264 -12.36 -12.62 -0.36
C LEU A 264 -13.78 -12.76 0.22
N ASP A 265 -13.92 -12.57 1.54
CA ASP A 265 -15.21 -12.66 2.24
C ASP A 265 -16.13 -11.45 1.99
N GLY A 266 -15.72 -10.48 1.21
CA GLY A 266 -16.50 -9.25 0.99
C GLY A 266 -16.50 -8.29 2.16
N LYS A 267 -15.60 -8.47 3.13
CA LYS A 267 -15.45 -7.61 4.31
C LYS A 267 -14.53 -6.43 4.01
N GLU A 268 -14.57 -5.43 4.89
CA GLU A 268 -13.52 -4.40 4.93
C GLU A 268 -12.16 -5.06 5.23
N PRO A 269 -11.04 -4.49 4.72
CA PRO A 269 -9.71 -5.06 4.95
C PRO A 269 -9.43 -5.26 6.43
N ALA A 270 -9.19 -6.50 6.84
CA ALA A 270 -8.81 -6.82 8.22
C ALA A 270 -7.33 -6.47 8.44
N LEU A 271 -7.08 -5.46 9.25
CA LEU A 271 -5.77 -4.90 9.55
C LEU A 271 -5.36 -5.20 11.00
#